data_00f6efd009109a9612af8d04b38b9b85
#
_entry.id   00f6efd009109a9612af8d04b38b9b85
#
_cell.length_a   1.000
_cell.length_b   1.000
_cell.length_c   1.000
_cell.angle_alpha   90.00
_cell.angle_beta   90.00
_cell.angle_gamma   90.00
#
_symmetry.space_group_name_H-M   'P 1'
#
loop_
_entity.id
_entity.type
_entity.pdbx_description
1 polymer ?
#
loop_
_entity_poly.entity_id
_entity_poly.type
_entity_poly.pdbx_seq_one_letter_code
_entity_poly.pdbx_strand_id
1 'polypeptide(L)'
;MIIFCGPGSEVVGAEIGRIVGVPVSFIRSKTFADGETRLNLTCDVGGEDVTLIHSTHPPQDKHLVQLLLLLDAIGYEGASSIRVMTPYLAYARQDRRQLPGEVVSIVSLIRLLEFLGVDELVTVNVHNPEVFRGARFTLVDLSAVPLLAAHLKDLGCGGALSLSLGKKHVDLVHAMEAASVLGGGYGRLKTFRDPSTGEVRLGEAELDVAGMRVAVFDDVITSGGTHLQVAEFLRDEGASEVHLACVHSLLSNERRGKVIGAVDSFICSDTVPGPDSKVKVAPLLASVLSEVGS
;
A
#
# COMPACT_ATOMS: atom_id res chain seq x y z
N MET A 1 21.33 -8.49 13.64
CA MET A 1 19.99 -8.08 13.11
C MET A 1 18.99 -9.21 13.31
N ILE A 2 17.85 -8.91 13.88
CA ILE A 2 16.73 -9.84 14.12
C ILE A 2 15.54 -9.40 13.27
N ILE A 3 14.89 -10.34 12.59
CA ILE A 3 13.66 -10.08 11.83
C ILE A 3 12.50 -10.71 12.57
N PHE A 4 11.57 -9.88 13.06
CA PHE A 4 10.28 -10.33 13.56
C PHE A 4 9.18 -10.19 12.51
N CYS A 5 8.23 -11.13 12.57
CA CYS A 5 7.00 -11.05 11.80
C CYS A 5 5.80 -11.03 12.75
N GLY A 6 5.04 -9.95 12.71
CA GLY A 6 3.82 -9.77 13.48
C GLY A 6 2.61 -10.49 12.87
N PRO A 7 1.53 -10.62 13.65
CA PRO A 7 0.29 -11.26 13.21
C PRO A 7 -0.27 -10.63 11.93
N GLY A 8 -0.75 -11.48 11.02
CA GLY A 8 -1.31 -11.06 9.73
C GLY A 8 -0.29 -10.78 8.62
N SER A 9 1.02 -10.91 8.93
CA SER A 9 2.11 -10.68 7.97
C SER A 9 2.94 -11.94 7.71
N GLU A 10 2.49 -13.10 8.19
CA GLU A 10 3.27 -14.34 8.22
C GLU A 10 3.72 -14.77 6.82
N VAL A 11 2.87 -14.62 5.81
CA VAL A 11 3.15 -15.03 4.43
C VAL A 11 4.26 -14.15 3.83
N VAL A 12 4.09 -12.82 3.91
CA VAL A 12 5.09 -11.89 3.36
C VAL A 12 6.39 -11.95 4.15
N GLY A 13 6.33 -12.08 5.48
CA GLY A 13 7.51 -12.21 6.34
C GLY A 13 8.33 -13.46 6.05
N ALA A 14 7.67 -14.60 5.89
CA ALA A 14 8.34 -15.86 5.52
C ALA A 14 9.01 -15.77 4.15
N GLU A 15 8.35 -15.12 3.18
CA GLU A 15 8.90 -14.94 1.83
C GLU A 15 10.11 -13.98 1.84
N ILE A 16 10.04 -12.88 2.58
CA ILE A 16 11.18 -11.96 2.78
C ILE A 16 12.37 -12.72 3.39
N GLY A 17 12.14 -13.45 4.49
CA GLY A 17 13.21 -14.22 5.14
C GLY A 17 13.89 -15.22 4.21
N ARG A 18 13.09 -15.89 3.36
CA ARG A 18 13.62 -16.82 2.34
C ARG A 18 14.47 -16.10 1.29
N ILE A 19 14.05 -14.89 0.85
CA ILE A 19 14.78 -14.12 -0.16
C ILE A 19 16.10 -13.60 0.39
N VAL A 20 16.10 -13.04 1.61
CA VAL A 20 17.31 -12.47 2.21
C VAL A 20 18.21 -13.52 2.87
N GLY A 21 17.74 -14.75 3.01
CA GLY A 21 18.52 -15.83 3.67
C GLY A 21 18.65 -15.67 5.17
N VAL A 22 17.79 -14.87 5.83
CA VAL A 22 17.79 -14.62 7.27
C VAL A 22 16.57 -15.26 7.91
N PRO A 23 16.72 -16.00 9.01
CA PRO A 23 15.59 -16.56 9.75
C PRO A 23 14.64 -15.48 10.25
N VAL A 24 13.34 -15.69 10.11
CA VAL A 24 12.29 -14.81 10.63
C VAL A 24 11.70 -15.41 11.90
N SER A 25 11.66 -14.61 12.95
CA SER A 25 11.06 -14.96 14.24
C SER A 25 9.60 -14.50 14.27
N PHE A 26 8.66 -15.46 14.30
CA PHE A 26 7.23 -15.15 14.34
C PHE A 26 6.77 -14.78 15.74
N ILE A 27 6.08 -13.64 15.87
CA ILE A 27 5.48 -13.19 17.12
C ILE A 27 4.40 -14.18 17.57
N ARG A 28 4.46 -14.62 18.82
CA ARG A 28 3.38 -15.41 19.40
C ARG A 28 2.23 -14.51 19.77
N SER A 29 1.07 -14.79 19.22
CA SER A 29 -0.16 -14.02 19.49
C SER A 29 -1.29 -14.91 19.98
N LYS A 30 -2.08 -14.40 20.93
CA LYS A 30 -3.33 -15.02 21.41
C LYS A 30 -4.39 -13.95 21.56
N THR A 31 -5.50 -14.11 20.87
CA THR A 31 -6.67 -13.26 21.08
C THR A 31 -7.55 -13.87 22.17
N PHE A 32 -7.94 -13.05 23.16
CA PHE A 32 -8.83 -13.44 24.24
C PHE A 32 -10.31 -13.30 23.81
N ALA A 33 -11.22 -13.82 24.64
CA ALA A 33 -12.65 -13.82 24.36
C ALA A 33 -13.26 -12.40 24.31
N ASP A 34 -12.65 -11.43 24.99
CA ASP A 34 -13.01 -10.01 24.98
C ASP A 34 -12.46 -9.25 23.77
N GLY A 35 -11.62 -9.91 22.93
CA GLY A 35 -11.01 -9.32 21.75
C GLY A 35 -9.61 -8.76 21.94
N GLU A 36 -9.11 -8.65 23.17
CA GLU A 36 -7.73 -8.22 23.44
C GLU A 36 -6.71 -9.21 22.90
N THR A 37 -5.51 -8.74 22.55
CA THR A 37 -4.44 -9.58 22.02
C THR A 37 -3.24 -9.58 22.97
N ARG A 38 -2.83 -10.76 23.40
CA ARG A 38 -1.53 -10.99 24.06
C ARG A 38 -0.48 -11.26 22.99
N LEU A 39 0.64 -10.53 23.06
CA LEU A 39 1.78 -10.66 22.15
C LEU A 39 3.03 -11.03 22.95
N ASN A 40 3.91 -11.85 22.36
CA ASN A 40 5.19 -12.20 22.95
C ASN A 40 6.28 -12.18 21.89
N LEU A 41 7.37 -11.47 22.16
CA LEU A 41 8.64 -11.65 21.44
C LEU A 41 9.15 -13.06 21.67
N THR A 42 9.82 -13.64 20.68
CA THR A 42 10.25 -15.05 20.71
C THR A 42 11.74 -15.23 20.88
N CYS A 43 12.51 -14.13 20.93
CA CYS A 43 13.93 -14.07 21.25
C CYS A 43 14.27 -12.75 21.94
N ASP A 44 15.44 -12.70 22.58
CA ASP A 44 16.02 -11.48 23.15
C ASP A 44 16.44 -10.51 22.03
N VAL A 45 16.24 -9.21 22.26
CA VAL A 45 16.55 -8.14 21.31
C VAL A 45 17.55 -7.10 21.87
N GLY A 46 18.03 -7.29 23.11
CA GLY A 46 18.91 -6.34 23.77
C GLY A 46 20.17 -6.05 22.96
N GLY A 47 20.37 -4.78 22.56
CA GLY A 47 21.50 -4.34 21.76
C GLY A 47 21.45 -4.74 20.27
N GLU A 48 20.37 -5.36 19.80
CA GLU A 48 20.22 -5.82 18.42
C GLU A 48 19.51 -4.79 17.53
N ASP A 49 19.85 -4.81 16.24
CA ASP A 49 19.06 -4.14 15.21
C ASP A 49 17.84 -5.00 14.88
N VAL A 50 16.65 -4.45 15.05
CA VAL A 50 15.39 -5.17 14.89
C VAL A 50 14.63 -4.67 13.66
N THR A 51 14.22 -5.59 12.79
CA THR A 51 13.25 -5.35 11.72
C THR A 51 11.93 -6.01 12.08
N LEU A 52 10.87 -5.22 12.27
CA LEU A 52 9.51 -5.70 12.50
C LEU A 52 8.70 -5.64 11.20
N ILE A 53 8.37 -6.79 10.63
CA ILE A 53 7.45 -6.90 9.49
C ILE A 53 6.03 -7.02 10.04
N HIS A 54 5.22 -5.97 9.89
CA HIS A 54 3.85 -5.95 10.40
C HIS A 54 2.96 -5.00 9.59
N SER A 55 2.05 -5.57 8.80
CA SER A 55 1.09 -4.81 8.00
C SER A 55 -0.12 -4.38 8.84
N THR A 56 -0.64 -3.19 8.59
CA THR A 56 -1.86 -2.70 9.24
C THR A 56 -3.10 -2.84 8.37
N HIS A 57 -3.13 -3.85 7.47
CA HIS A 57 -4.31 -4.19 6.69
C HIS A 57 -5.52 -4.59 7.58
N PRO A 58 -6.75 -4.70 7.04
CA PRO A 58 -7.90 -5.06 7.85
C PRO A 58 -7.75 -6.36 8.67
N PRO A 59 -8.17 -6.35 9.96
CA PRO A 59 -8.84 -5.27 10.69
C PRO A 59 -7.82 -4.23 11.20
N GLN A 60 -7.89 -3.01 10.64
CA GLN A 60 -6.85 -1.98 10.77
C GLN A 60 -6.54 -1.61 12.23
N ASP A 61 -7.58 -1.33 13.02
CA ASP A 61 -7.43 -0.88 14.41
C ASP A 61 -6.72 -1.94 15.25
N LYS A 62 -7.07 -3.22 15.06
CA LYS A 62 -6.41 -4.33 15.74
C LYS A 62 -4.94 -4.41 15.38
N HIS A 63 -4.63 -4.41 14.08
CA HIS A 63 -3.24 -4.53 13.62
C HIS A 63 -2.42 -3.28 14.00
N LEU A 64 -3.04 -2.09 14.00
CA LEU A 64 -2.37 -0.88 14.47
C LEU A 64 -2.05 -0.96 15.98
N VAL A 65 -3.00 -1.38 16.81
CA VAL A 65 -2.73 -1.57 18.25
C VAL A 65 -1.64 -2.60 18.47
N GLN A 66 -1.66 -3.71 17.72
CA GLN A 66 -0.60 -4.73 17.79
C GLN A 66 0.77 -4.17 17.39
N LEU A 67 0.84 -3.35 16.34
CA LEU A 67 2.07 -2.67 15.93
C LEU A 67 2.63 -1.83 17.09
N LEU A 68 1.81 -0.97 17.70
CA LEU A 68 2.24 -0.09 18.78
C LEU A 68 2.74 -0.89 20.01
N LEU A 69 2.03 -1.94 20.40
CA LEU A 69 2.43 -2.81 21.51
C LEU A 69 3.74 -3.55 21.23
N LEU A 70 3.95 -4.00 19.99
CA LEU A 70 5.20 -4.67 19.60
C LEU A 70 6.38 -3.71 19.60
N LEU A 71 6.20 -2.48 19.12
CA LEU A 71 7.24 -1.45 19.13
C LEU A 71 7.64 -1.05 20.55
N ASP A 72 6.66 -0.87 21.45
CA ASP A 72 6.91 -0.59 22.86
C ASP A 72 7.71 -1.73 23.50
N ALA A 73 7.32 -2.98 23.26
CA ALA A 73 8.05 -4.15 23.80
C ALA A 73 9.47 -4.25 23.26
N ILE A 74 9.69 -4.02 21.95
CA ILE A 74 11.02 -4.07 21.33
C ILE A 74 11.92 -2.98 21.91
N GLY A 75 11.41 -1.75 22.05
CA GLY A 75 12.14 -0.65 22.65
C GLY A 75 12.44 -0.87 24.15
N TYR A 76 11.46 -1.40 24.91
CA TYR A 76 11.63 -1.71 26.33
C TYR A 76 12.71 -2.78 26.59
N GLU A 77 12.79 -3.80 25.74
CA GLU A 77 13.81 -4.84 25.81
C GLU A 77 15.19 -4.38 25.29
N GLY A 78 15.31 -3.11 24.87
CA GLY A 78 16.61 -2.46 24.60
C GLY A 78 17.19 -2.73 23.21
N ALA A 79 16.36 -2.86 22.19
CA ALA A 79 16.83 -2.90 20.80
C ALA A 79 17.70 -1.68 20.47
N SER A 80 18.75 -1.88 19.68
CA SER A 80 19.70 -0.82 19.27
C SER A 80 19.11 0.09 18.21
N SER A 81 18.33 -0.49 17.29
CA SER A 81 17.59 0.23 16.27
C SER A 81 16.30 -0.53 15.89
N ILE A 82 15.27 0.22 15.46
CA ILE A 82 13.97 -0.32 15.11
C ILE A 82 13.59 0.12 13.69
N ARG A 83 13.58 -0.85 12.76
CA ARG A 83 12.99 -0.70 11.43
C ARG A 83 11.61 -1.36 11.41
N VAL A 84 10.61 -0.63 10.92
CA VAL A 84 9.27 -1.15 10.68
C VAL A 84 9.07 -1.36 9.19
N MET A 85 8.73 -2.58 8.77
CA MET A 85 8.28 -2.87 7.42
C MET A 85 6.77 -3.12 7.44
N THR A 86 6.00 -2.15 6.96
CA THR A 86 4.55 -2.24 6.88
C THR A 86 4.08 -2.15 5.42
N PRO A 87 3.83 -3.29 4.75
CA PRO A 87 3.39 -3.30 3.36
C PRO A 87 2.18 -2.43 3.07
N TYR A 88 1.21 -2.40 3.98
CA TYR A 88 0.08 -1.48 3.96
C TYR A 88 0.01 -0.68 5.26
N LEU A 89 0.09 0.64 5.15
CA LEU A 89 -0.04 1.56 6.27
C LEU A 89 -1.47 2.13 6.32
N ALA A 90 -2.25 1.66 7.29
CA ALA A 90 -3.59 2.18 7.54
C ALA A 90 -3.54 3.66 7.99
N TYR A 91 -4.67 4.35 7.84
CA TYR A 91 -4.85 5.77 8.20
C TYR A 91 -4.04 6.78 7.36
N ALA A 92 -3.20 6.35 6.42
CA ALA A 92 -2.40 7.22 5.55
C ALA A 92 -3.25 8.14 4.64
N ARG A 93 -4.53 7.80 4.39
CA ARG A 93 -5.45 8.61 3.59
C ARG A 93 -6.05 9.80 4.33
N GLN A 94 -5.99 9.81 5.67
CA GLN A 94 -6.43 10.93 6.51
C GLN A 94 -5.25 11.88 6.74
N ASP A 95 -4.77 12.49 5.65
CA ASP A 95 -3.54 13.28 5.55
C ASP A 95 -3.74 14.78 5.76
N ARG A 96 -4.99 15.24 5.80
CA ARG A 96 -5.36 16.64 5.99
C ARG A 96 -6.76 16.77 6.55
N ARG A 97 -7.04 17.91 7.17
CA ARG A 97 -8.39 18.28 7.59
C ARG A 97 -9.21 18.69 6.38
N GLN A 98 -10.40 18.13 6.23
CA GLN A 98 -11.40 18.57 5.25
C GLN A 98 -12.47 19.41 5.93
N LEU A 99 -12.78 19.12 7.20
CA LEU A 99 -13.76 19.83 8.02
C LEU A 99 -13.14 20.32 9.33
N PRO A 100 -13.68 21.40 9.95
CA PRO A 100 -13.25 21.86 11.27
C PRO A 100 -13.39 20.74 12.31
N GLY A 101 -12.37 20.56 13.17
CA GLY A 101 -12.37 19.53 14.21
C GLY A 101 -11.99 18.13 13.76
N GLU A 102 -11.80 17.89 12.46
CA GLU A 102 -11.40 16.59 11.93
C GLU A 102 -9.97 16.20 12.36
N VAL A 103 -9.78 14.92 12.69
CA VAL A 103 -8.48 14.39 13.08
C VAL A 103 -7.65 14.09 11.83
N VAL A 104 -6.36 14.46 11.84
CA VAL A 104 -5.39 14.06 10.82
C VAL A 104 -4.64 12.83 11.32
N SER A 105 -5.22 11.66 11.08
CA SER A 105 -4.81 10.41 11.72
C SER A 105 -3.37 10.03 11.44
N ILE A 106 -2.87 10.26 10.22
CA ILE A 106 -1.49 9.92 9.87
C ILE A 106 -0.47 10.74 10.69
N VAL A 107 -0.77 12.01 10.99
CA VAL A 107 0.11 12.85 11.82
C VAL A 107 0.18 12.31 13.25
N SER A 108 -0.94 11.83 13.79
CA SER A 108 -0.97 11.19 15.10
C SER A 108 -0.15 9.89 15.09
N LEU A 109 -0.28 9.10 14.03
CA LEU A 109 0.49 7.86 13.89
C LEU A 109 2.00 8.14 13.77
N ILE A 110 2.42 9.11 12.98
CA ILE A 110 3.83 9.52 12.87
C ILE A 110 4.40 9.84 14.26
N ARG A 111 3.70 10.66 15.05
CA ARG A 111 4.13 11.01 16.42
C ARG A 111 4.23 9.80 17.35
N LEU A 112 3.32 8.83 17.21
CA LEU A 112 3.36 7.60 18.00
C LEU A 112 4.57 6.73 17.61
N LEU A 113 4.87 6.60 16.32
CA LEU A 113 6.03 5.86 15.83
C LEU A 113 7.34 6.52 16.30
N GLU A 114 7.42 7.86 16.25
CA GLU A 114 8.56 8.63 16.79
C GLU A 114 8.74 8.41 18.29
N PHE A 115 7.64 8.45 19.05
CA PHE A 115 7.65 8.25 20.50
C PHE A 115 8.11 6.84 20.88
N LEU A 116 7.76 5.84 20.06
CA LEU A 116 8.12 4.44 20.24
C LEU A 116 9.52 4.08 19.69
N GLY A 117 10.29 5.10 19.26
CA GLY A 117 11.68 4.91 18.88
C GLY A 117 11.90 4.24 17.52
N VAL A 118 10.98 4.40 16.58
CA VAL A 118 11.18 3.93 15.21
C VAL A 118 12.26 4.77 14.54
N ASP A 119 13.29 4.13 13.97
CA ASP A 119 14.37 4.75 13.20
C ASP A 119 14.09 4.79 11.71
N GLU A 120 13.41 3.74 11.19
CA GLU A 120 13.07 3.63 9.78
C GLU A 120 11.69 2.98 9.58
N LEU A 121 10.87 3.60 8.74
CA LEU A 121 9.59 3.08 8.28
C LEU A 121 9.68 2.74 6.79
N VAL A 122 9.57 1.45 6.45
CA VAL A 122 9.50 0.95 5.09
C VAL A 122 8.04 0.62 4.76
N THR A 123 7.51 1.19 3.70
CA THR A 123 6.14 0.93 3.26
C THR A 123 6.06 0.85 1.74
N VAL A 124 4.88 0.55 1.20
CA VAL A 124 4.65 0.47 -0.24
C VAL A 124 3.57 1.47 -0.64
N ASN A 125 3.88 2.36 -1.58
CA ASN A 125 2.97 3.36 -2.15
C ASN A 125 2.09 4.05 -1.10
N VAL A 126 2.71 4.69 -0.10
CA VAL A 126 1.96 5.46 0.89
C VAL A 126 1.18 6.58 0.20
N HIS A 127 -0.07 6.78 0.59
CA HIS A 127 -1.00 7.69 -0.09
C HIS A 127 -0.47 9.12 -0.27
N ASN A 128 0.34 9.60 0.68
CA ASN A 128 0.95 10.93 0.63
C ASN A 128 2.29 10.93 1.39
N PRO A 129 3.43 10.73 0.72
CA PRO A 129 4.74 10.75 1.39
C PRO A 129 5.11 12.11 1.97
N GLU A 130 4.53 13.22 1.46
CA GLU A 130 4.82 14.58 1.90
C GLU A 130 4.49 14.82 3.38
N VAL A 131 3.53 14.08 3.95
CA VAL A 131 3.14 14.25 5.36
C VAL A 131 4.22 13.77 6.34
N PHE A 132 5.17 12.98 5.85
CA PHE A 132 6.30 12.49 6.63
C PHE A 132 7.49 13.45 6.63
N ARG A 133 7.42 14.56 5.89
CA ARG A 133 8.46 15.59 5.94
C ARG A 133 8.60 16.14 7.37
N GLY A 134 9.79 16.00 7.94
CA GLY A 134 10.07 16.41 9.32
C GLY A 134 9.79 15.33 10.37
N ALA A 135 9.39 14.13 9.99
CA ALA A 135 9.46 12.97 10.87
C ALA A 135 10.91 12.71 11.31
N ARG A 136 11.09 12.20 12.53
CA ARG A 136 12.42 11.92 13.10
C ARG A 136 12.99 10.59 12.61
N PHE A 137 12.17 9.76 12.01
CA PHE A 137 12.59 8.51 11.37
C PHE A 137 12.68 8.68 9.85
N THR A 138 13.45 7.81 9.21
CA THR A 138 13.52 7.74 7.74
C THR A 138 12.29 7.03 7.17
N LEU A 139 11.63 7.64 6.18
CA LEU A 139 10.62 6.96 5.36
C LEU A 139 11.28 6.37 4.11
N VAL A 140 11.08 5.08 3.89
CA VAL A 140 11.38 4.38 2.64
C VAL A 140 10.04 3.94 2.03
N ASP A 141 9.57 4.71 1.05
CA ASP A 141 8.32 4.41 0.34
C ASP A 141 8.64 3.75 -1.00
N LEU A 142 8.34 2.47 -1.11
CA LEU A 142 8.64 1.64 -2.29
C LEU A 142 7.47 1.65 -3.27
N SER A 143 7.76 1.71 -4.57
CA SER A 143 6.70 1.63 -5.59
C SER A 143 6.48 0.20 -6.09
N ALA A 144 5.26 -0.33 -5.91
CA ALA A 144 4.82 -1.58 -6.52
C ALA A 144 4.20 -1.37 -7.92
N VAL A 145 4.08 -0.14 -8.39
CA VAL A 145 3.49 0.16 -9.70
C VAL A 145 4.25 -0.51 -10.85
N PRO A 146 5.60 -0.50 -10.89
CA PRO A 146 6.34 -1.22 -11.93
C PRO A 146 6.06 -2.73 -11.94
N LEU A 147 5.84 -3.34 -10.77
CA LEU A 147 5.51 -4.77 -10.66
C LEU A 147 4.10 -5.06 -11.19
N LEU A 148 3.13 -4.20 -10.88
CA LEU A 148 1.77 -4.29 -11.42
C LEU A 148 1.77 -4.12 -12.94
N ALA A 149 2.52 -3.14 -13.45
CA ALA A 149 2.65 -2.89 -14.89
C ALA A 149 3.33 -4.08 -15.62
N ALA A 150 4.36 -4.69 -15.02
CA ALA A 150 5.00 -5.88 -15.57
C ALA A 150 4.00 -7.05 -15.66
N HIS A 151 3.20 -7.27 -14.62
CA HIS A 151 2.16 -8.30 -14.65
C HIS A 151 1.11 -8.05 -15.74
N LEU A 152 0.64 -6.80 -15.92
CA LEU A 152 -0.27 -6.44 -17.00
C LEU A 152 0.38 -6.66 -18.38
N LYS A 153 1.68 -6.35 -18.51
CA LYS A 153 2.43 -6.60 -19.75
C LYS A 153 2.47 -8.09 -20.10
N ASP A 154 2.68 -8.95 -19.10
CA ASP A 154 2.66 -10.42 -19.26
C ASP A 154 1.25 -10.93 -19.66
N LEU A 155 0.20 -10.22 -19.26
CA LEU A 155 -1.19 -10.48 -19.68
C LEU A 155 -1.49 -9.94 -21.11
N GLY A 156 -0.52 -9.33 -21.79
CA GLY A 156 -0.69 -8.85 -23.16
C GLY A 156 -1.03 -7.35 -23.27
N CYS A 157 -1.01 -6.60 -22.17
CA CYS A 157 -1.33 -5.16 -22.17
C CYS A 157 -0.15 -4.26 -22.60
N GLY A 158 0.89 -4.81 -23.22
CA GLY A 158 2.01 -4.01 -23.74
C GLY A 158 1.53 -2.91 -24.69
N GLY A 159 2.09 -1.69 -24.57
CA GLY A 159 1.68 -0.51 -25.32
C GLY A 159 0.41 0.18 -24.82
N ALA A 160 -0.23 -0.27 -23.73
CA ALA A 160 -1.39 0.38 -23.17
C ALA A 160 -1.07 1.79 -22.63
N LEU A 161 -2.01 2.72 -22.78
CA LEU A 161 -1.94 4.04 -22.17
C LEU A 161 -2.07 3.89 -20.65
N SER A 162 -1.08 4.35 -19.90
CA SER A 162 -1.06 4.31 -18.44
C SER A 162 -1.71 5.56 -17.86
N LEU A 163 -2.79 5.40 -17.11
CA LEU A 163 -3.48 6.50 -16.44
C LEU A 163 -3.43 6.33 -14.92
N SER A 164 -3.31 7.44 -14.21
CA SER A 164 -3.51 7.48 -12.77
C SER A 164 -4.69 8.36 -12.39
N LEU A 165 -5.23 8.14 -11.19
CA LEU A 165 -6.35 8.90 -10.66
C LEU A 165 -5.86 9.91 -9.62
N GLY A 166 -6.38 11.15 -9.69
CA GLY A 166 -6.09 12.15 -8.66
C GLY A 166 -5.44 13.42 -9.17
N LYS A 167 -4.95 14.25 -8.24
CA LYS A 167 -4.41 15.59 -8.51
C LYS A 167 -2.99 15.79 -7.99
N LYS A 168 -2.50 14.87 -7.17
CA LYS A 168 -1.17 14.98 -6.55
C LYS A 168 -0.08 14.69 -7.59
N HIS A 169 1.12 15.17 -7.31
CA HIS A 169 2.28 14.87 -8.16
C HIS A 169 2.59 13.37 -8.19
N VAL A 170 2.48 12.71 -7.05
CA VAL A 170 2.70 11.27 -6.91
C VAL A 170 1.78 10.44 -7.84
N ASP A 171 0.54 10.89 -8.06
CA ASP A 171 -0.37 10.19 -8.96
C ASP A 171 0.20 10.15 -10.39
N LEU A 172 0.75 11.27 -10.87
CA LEU A 172 1.37 11.31 -12.21
C LEU A 172 2.64 10.45 -12.28
N VAL A 173 3.42 10.40 -11.19
CA VAL A 173 4.62 9.53 -11.12
C VAL A 173 4.22 8.07 -11.29
N HIS A 174 3.15 7.61 -10.68
CA HIS A 174 2.65 6.23 -10.87
C HIS A 174 2.32 5.93 -12.33
N ALA A 175 1.66 6.86 -13.05
CA ALA A 175 1.39 6.67 -14.47
C ALA A 175 2.68 6.62 -15.31
N MET A 176 3.68 7.44 -14.99
CA MET A 176 4.99 7.45 -15.66
C MET A 176 5.76 6.16 -15.42
N GLU A 177 5.81 5.65 -14.18
CA GLU A 177 6.43 4.39 -13.83
C GLU A 177 5.79 3.22 -14.59
N ALA A 178 4.44 3.17 -14.63
CA ALA A 178 3.72 2.15 -15.36
C ALA A 178 4.00 2.20 -16.85
N ALA A 179 3.97 3.40 -17.44
CA ALA A 179 4.26 3.59 -18.88
C ALA A 179 5.68 3.17 -19.25
N SER A 180 6.66 3.39 -18.39
CA SER A 180 8.05 2.95 -18.62
C SER A 180 8.17 1.42 -18.79
N VAL A 181 7.26 0.67 -18.16
CA VAL A 181 7.22 -0.81 -18.25
C VAL A 181 6.33 -1.28 -19.40
N LEU A 182 5.14 -0.68 -19.55
CA LEU A 182 4.17 -1.07 -20.58
C LEU A 182 4.60 -0.63 -21.98
N GLY A 183 5.34 0.48 -22.10
CA GLY A 183 5.81 1.01 -23.38
C GLY A 183 4.80 1.89 -24.12
N GLY A 184 3.68 2.26 -23.47
CA GLY A 184 2.68 3.20 -23.97
C GLY A 184 2.90 4.63 -23.47
N GLY A 185 1.95 5.52 -23.76
CA GLY A 185 1.88 6.86 -23.18
C GLY A 185 1.44 6.83 -21.72
N TYR A 186 1.47 8.01 -21.09
CA TYR A 186 0.95 8.18 -19.73
C TYR A 186 0.11 9.46 -19.61
N GLY A 187 -0.78 9.45 -18.63
CA GLY A 187 -1.62 10.60 -18.32
C GLY A 187 -2.26 10.49 -16.95
N ARG A 188 -3.10 11.47 -16.67
CA ARG A 188 -3.81 11.53 -15.37
C ARG A 188 -5.25 11.96 -15.58
N LEU A 189 -6.18 11.24 -14.97
CA LEU A 189 -7.58 11.60 -14.86
C LEU A 189 -7.79 12.42 -13.57
N LYS A 190 -8.20 13.68 -13.73
CA LYS A 190 -8.53 14.53 -12.59
C LYS A 190 -9.88 14.10 -12.02
N THR A 191 -9.89 13.67 -10.77
CA THR A 191 -11.11 13.35 -10.03
C THR A 191 -11.40 14.46 -9.01
N PHE A 192 -12.67 14.86 -8.89
CA PHE A 192 -13.16 15.81 -7.90
C PHE A 192 -14.16 15.08 -7.01
N ARG A 193 -13.86 15.00 -5.71
CA ARG A 193 -14.80 14.45 -4.74
C ARG A 193 -15.44 15.60 -3.97
N ASP A 194 -16.77 15.64 -3.93
CA ASP A 194 -17.50 16.53 -3.03
C ASP A 194 -17.32 16.03 -1.58
N PRO A 195 -16.77 16.86 -0.68
CA PRO A 195 -16.52 16.43 0.70
C PRO A 195 -17.80 16.15 1.50
N SER A 196 -18.93 16.75 1.12
CA SER A 196 -20.21 16.65 1.83
C SER A 196 -21.05 15.45 1.38
N THR A 197 -21.08 15.19 0.06
CA THR A 197 -21.87 14.10 -0.53
C THR A 197 -21.05 12.86 -0.80
N GLY A 198 -19.73 12.99 -0.92
CA GLY A 198 -18.82 11.93 -1.36
C GLY A 198 -18.91 11.63 -2.86
N GLU A 199 -19.72 12.37 -3.62
CA GLU A 199 -19.80 12.22 -5.08
C GLU A 199 -18.46 12.52 -5.73
N VAL A 200 -18.11 11.69 -6.72
CA VAL A 200 -16.92 11.89 -7.54
C VAL A 200 -17.36 12.40 -8.91
N ARG A 201 -16.71 13.47 -9.37
CA ARG A 201 -16.86 13.97 -10.74
C ARG A 201 -15.52 13.84 -11.45
N LEU A 202 -15.54 13.33 -12.66
CA LEU A 202 -14.38 13.36 -13.55
C LEU A 202 -14.24 14.76 -14.14
N GLY A 203 -13.01 15.29 -14.09
CA GLY A 203 -12.71 16.53 -14.82
C GLY A 203 -12.61 16.24 -16.31
N GLU A 204 -12.79 17.28 -17.13
CA GLU A 204 -12.53 17.20 -18.56
C GLU A 204 -11.11 16.67 -18.78
N ALA A 205 -11.00 15.50 -19.38
CA ALA A 205 -9.75 14.94 -19.82
C ALA A 205 -9.68 15.17 -21.34
N GLU A 206 -8.74 15.99 -21.80
CA GLU A 206 -8.33 16.02 -23.20
C GLU A 206 -7.49 14.75 -23.50
N LEU A 207 -8.11 13.58 -23.31
CA LEU A 207 -7.46 12.29 -23.57
C LEU A 207 -8.19 11.64 -24.74
N ASP A 208 -7.53 11.58 -25.88
CA ASP A 208 -7.97 10.73 -26.96
C ASP A 208 -7.61 9.27 -26.65
N VAL A 209 -8.60 8.50 -26.20
CA VAL A 209 -8.46 7.09 -25.84
C VAL A 209 -9.16 6.16 -26.84
N ALA A 210 -9.75 6.72 -27.91
CA ALA A 210 -10.50 5.99 -28.89
C ALA A 210 -9.65 4.85 -29.53
N GLY A 211 -10.12 3.62 -29.43
CA GLY A 211 -9.44 2.41 -29.90
C GLY A 211 -8.21 1.99 -29.09
N MET A 212 -7.84 2.73 -28.03
CA MET A 212 -6.69 2.40 -27.20
C MET A 212 -7.02 1.37 -26.12
N ARG A 213 -6.02 0.57 -25.75
CA ARG A 213 -6.00 -0.13 -24.47
C ARG A 213 -5.55 0.82 -23.38
N VAL A 214 -6.28 0.88 -22.29
CA VAL A 214 -6.01 1.78 -21.15
C VAL A 214 -5.77 0.97 -19.88
N ALA A 215 -4.69 1.26 -19.17
CA ALA A 215 -4.39 0.69 -17.87
C ALA A 215 -4.44 1.80 -16.81
N VAL A 216 -5.36 1.69 -15.86
CA VAL A 216 -5.56 2.64 -14.77
C VAL A 216 -4.85 2.13 -13.53
N PHE A 217 -3.99 2.97 -12.95
CA PHE A 217 -3.22 2.67 -11.74
C PHE A 217 -3.68 3.55 -10.58
N ASP A 218 -3.87 2.94 -9.41
CA ASP A 218 -4.22 3.64 -8.18
C ASP A 218 -3.49 3.05 -6.96
N ASP A 219 -3.24 3.86 -5.95
CA ASP A 219 -2.62 3.40 -4.69
C ASP A 219 -3.61 2.56 -3.88
N VAL A 220 -4.84 3.03 -3.66
CA VAL A 220 -5.82 2.39 -2.77
C VAL A 220 -7.22 2.36 -3.39
N ILE A 221 -7.79 1.17 -3.50
CA ILE A 221 -9.20 1.01 -3.84
C ILE A 221 -10.01 0.52 -2.62
N THR A 222 -11.08 1.25 -2.26
CA THR A 222 -11.95 0.92 -1.11
C THR A 222 -13.35 0.54 -1.53
N SER A 223 -14.18 1.50 -1.94
CA SER A 223 -15.55 1.25 -2.40
C SER A 223 -15.63 0.92 -3.90
N GLY A 224 -14.60 1.25 -4.66
CA GLY A 224 -14.57 1.07 -6.11
C GLY A 224 -15.44 2.05 -6.91
N GLY A 225 -16.20 2.94 -6.24
CA GLY A 225 -17.13 3.83 -6.94
C GLY A 225 -16.46 4.74 -7.98
N THR A 226 -15.33 5.37 -7.63
CA THR A 226 -14.53 6.17 -8.57
C THR A 226 -14.06 5.34 -9.77
N HIS A 227 -13.61 4.10 -9.52
CA HIS A 227 -13.08 3.22 -10.56
C HIS A 227 -14.15 2.74 -11.53
N LEU A 228 -15.38 2.50 -11.01
CA LEU A 228 -16.54 2.16 -11.87
C LEU A 228 -16.87 3.33 -12.81
N GLN A 229 -16.95 4.56 -12.29
CA GLN A 229 -17.18 5.75 -13.09
C GLN A 229 -16.06 6.00 -14.13
N VAL A 230 -14.80 5.75 -13.74
CA VAL A 230 -13.66 5.86 -14.66
C VAL A 230 -13.73 4.80 -15.76
N ALA A 231 -14.08 3.56 -15.43
CA ALA A 231 -14.21 2.50 -16.42
C ALA A 231 -15.33 2.81 -17.42
N GLU A 232 -16.49 3.27 -16.94
CA GLU A 232 -17.61 3.71 -17.78
C GLU A 232 -17.20 4.87 -18.69
N PHE A 233 -16.62 5.92 -18.13
CA PHE A 233 -16.12 7.09 -18.89
C PHE A 233 -15.13 6.66 -20.00
N LEU A 234 -14.15 5.82 -19.69
CA LEU A 234 -13.16 5.39 -20.70
C LEU A 234 -13.80 4.56 -21.81
N ARG A 235 -14.83 3.77 -21.48
CA ARG A 235 -15.62 3.03 -22.49
C ARG A 235 -16.42 3.97 -23.38
N ASP A 236 -17.06 4.98 -22.81
CA ASP A 236 -17.85 5.97 -23.54
C ASP A 236 -16.95 6.82 -24.48
N GLU A 237 -15.69 7.10 -24.07
CA GLU A 237 -14.68 7.74 -24.90
C GLU A 237 -14.02 6.78 -25.92
N GLY A 238 -14.50 5.53 -26.02
CA GLY A 238 -14.12 4.57 -27.05
C GLY A 238 -12.86 3.76 -26.77
N ALA A 239 -12.41 3.65 -25.51
CA ALA A 239 -11.31 2.74 -25.16
C ALA A 239 -11.67 1.28 -25.54
N SER A 240 -10.74 0.59 -26.22
CA SER A 240 -10.94 -0.80 -26.66
C SER A 240 -10.90 -1.79 -25.49
N GLU A 241 -10.01 -1.55 -24.53
CA GLU A 241 -9.86 -2.33 -23.31
C GLU A 241 -9.58 -1.41 -22.13
N VAL A 242 -10.10 -1.73 -20.94
CA VAL A 242 -9.87 -1.01 -19.69
C VAL A 242 -9.36 -1.98 -18.63
N HIS A 243 -8.13 -1.81 -18.21
CA HIS A 243 -7.47 -2.61 -17.17
C HIS A 243 -7.31 -1.77 -15.91
N LEU A 244 -7.50 -2.37 -14.73
CA LEU A 244 -7.33 -1.70 -13.45
C LEU A 244 -6.27 -2.43 -12.62
N ALA A 245 -5.27 -1.69 -12.20
CA ALA A 245 -4.21 -2.15 -11.30
C ALA A 245 -4.19 -1.29 -10.03
N CYS A 246 -4.20 -1.94 -8.87
CA CYS A 246 -4.24 -1.25 -7.59
C CYS A 246 -3.18 -1.82 -6.64
N VAL A 247 -2.48 -0.95 -5.93
CA VAL A 247 -1.51 -1.43 -4.94
C VAL A 247 -2.25 -2.04 -3.74
N HIS A 248 -3.19 -1.32 -3.12
CA HIS A 248 -3.88 -1.76 -1.92
C HIS A 248 -5.38 -1.95 -2.17
N SER A 249 -5.84 -3.20 -2.29
CA SER A 249 -7.27 -3.48 -2.45
C SER A 249 -7.94 -3.74 -1.10
N LEU A 250 -8.88 -2.87 -0.75
CA LEU A 250 -9.75 -2.98 0.44
C LEU A 250 -11.20 -3.24 0.05
N LEU A 251 -11.43 -3.74 -1.16
CA LEU A 251 -12.79 -4.02 -1.66
C LEU A 251 -13.47 -5.13 -0.87
N SER A 252 -14.73 -4.91 -0.47
CA SER A 252 -15.59 -6.00 -0.04
C SER A 252 -15.92 -6.94 -1.22
N ASN A 253 -16.27 -8.19 -0.92
CA ASN A 253 -16.62 -9.17 -1.96
C ASN A 253 -17.72 -8.68 -2.89
N GLU A 254 -18.73 -7.98 -2.37
CA GLU A 254 -19.81 -7.39 -3.17
C GLU A 254 -19.29 -6.33 -4.15
N ARG A 255 -18.49 -5.39 -3.65
CA ARG A 255 -17.92 -4.30 -4.45
C ARG A 255 -16.95 -4.83 -5.49
N ARG A 256 -16.17 -5.84 -5.12
CA ARG A 256 -15.23 -6.52 -5.99
C ARG A 256 -15.91 -7.05 -7.25
N GLY A 257 -17.06 -7.74 -7.11
CA GLY A 257 -17.79 -8.26 -8.25
C GLY A 257 -18.21 -7.18 -9.24
N LYS A 258 -18.62 -6.00 -8.75
CA LYS A 258 -18.99 -4.85 -9.60
C LYS A 258 -17.77 -4.31 -10.35
N VAL A 259 -16.64 -4.15 -9.68
CA VAL A 259 -15.40 -3.63 -10.30
C VAL A 259 -14.91 -4.59 -11.39
N ILE A 260 -14.82 -5.89 -11.09
CA ILE A 260 -14.39 -6.91 -12.06
C ILE A 260 -15.30 -6.96 -13.28
N GLY A 261 -16.63 -6.80 -13.09
CA GLY A 261 -17.58 -6.78 -14.20
C GLY A 261 -17.52 -5.54 -15.11
N ALA A 262 -16.84 -4.48 -14.67
CA ALA A 262 -16.72 -3.22 -15.42
C ALA A 262 -15.41 -3.10 -16.22
N VAL A 263 -14.41 -3.94 -15.96
CA VAL A 263 -13.07 -3.86 -16.58
C VAL A 263 -12.66 -5.19 -17.20
N ASP A 264 -11.73 -5.18 -18.14
CA ASP A 264 -11.21 -6.39 -18.79
C ASP A 264 -10.27 -7.17 -17.88
N SER A 265 -9.55 -6.50 -17.00
CA SER A 265 -8.80 -7.14 -15.92
C SER A 265 -8.70 -6.24 -14.69
N PHE A 266 -8.68 -6.89 -13.51
CA PHE A 266 -8.43 -6.26 -12.23
C PHE A 266 -7.36 -7.03 -11.47
N ILE A 267 -6.25 -6.37 -11.14
CA ILE A 267 -5.12 -6.93 -10.40
C ILE A 267 -4.71 -6.07 -9.24
N CYS A 268 -4.21 -6.69 -8.17
CA CYS A 268 -3.68 -6.01 -7.00
C CYS A 268 -2.35 -6.63 -6.56
N SER A 269 -1.60 -5.87 -5.77
CA SER A 269 -0.48 -6.43 -5.01
C SER A 269 -0.98 -7.18 -3.76
N ASP A 270 -0.11 -7.95 -3.14
CA ASP A 270 -0.41 -8.68 -1.91
C ASP A 270 -0.08 -7.89 -0.62
N THR A 271 0.09 -6.58 -0.71
CA THR A 271 0.19 -5.67 0.46
C THR A 271 -1.05 -5.77 1.36
N VAL A 272 -2.22 -6.02 0.75
CA VAL A 272 -3.46 -6.41 1.43
C VAL A 272 -3.88 -7.75 0.84
N PRO A 273 -3.77 -8.85 1.60
CA PRO A 273 -4.09 -10.18 1.10
C PRO A 273 -5.54 -10.30 0.62
N GLY A 274 -5.76 -10.85 -0.57
CA GLY A 274 -7.08 -11.00 -1.15
C GLY A 274 -7.08 -11.81 -2.44
N PRO A 275 -8.25 -12.10 -3.01
CA PRO A 275 -8.38 -12.97 -4.20
C PRO A 275 -7.74 -12.37 -5.47
N ASP A 276 -7.58 -11.04 -5.52
CA ASP A 276 -7.00 -10.32 -6.67
C ASP A 276 -5.52 -9.96 -6.45
N SER A 277 -4.92 -10.41 -5.33
CA SER A 277 -3.51 -10.22 -5.00
C SER A 277 -2.62 -11.10 -5.89
N LYS A 278 -2.37 -10.66 -7.12
CA LYS A 278 -1.60 -11.38 -8.13
C LYS A 278 -0.11 -11.03 -8.12
N VAL A 279 0.23 -9.85 -7.59
CA VAL A 279 1.58 -9.31 -7.60
C VAL A 279 2.19 -9.35 -6.20
N LYS A 280 3.34 -10.01 -6.09
CA LYS A 280 4.07 -10.19 -4.83
C LYS A 280 4.98 -9.01 -4.53
N VAL A 281 4.87 -8.44 -3.31
CA VAL A 281 5.74 -7.34 -2.87
C VAL A 281 6.92 -7.78 -2.01
N ALA A 282 6.98 -9.05 -1.60
CA ALA A 282 8.09 -9.55 -0.80
C ALA A 282 9.47 -9.33 -1.44
N PRO A 283 9.70 -9.53 -2.76
CA PRO A 283 10.97 -9.21 -3.39
C PRO A 283 11.33 -7.72 -3.31
N LEU A 284 10.35 -6.83 -3.47
CA LEU A 284 10.52 -5.39 -3.36
C LEU A 284 10.92 -4.98 -1.94
N LEU A 285 10.25 -5.51 -0.92
CA LEU A 285 10.57 -5.24 0.48
C LEU A 285 11.93 -5.84 0.89
N ALA A 286 12.25 -7.03 0.38
CA ALA A 286 13.52 -7.70 0.67
C ALA A 286 14.74 -6.92 0.14
N SER A 287 14.60 -6.13 -0.94
CA SER A 287 15.71 -5.34 -1.49
C SER A 287 16.29 -4.35 -0.47
N VAL A 288 15.44 -3.76 0.38
CA VAL A 288 15.87 -2.84 1.45
C VAL A 288 16.78 -3.53 2.47
N LEU A 289 16.56 -4.81 2.76
CA LEU A 289 17.38 -5.57 3.71
C LEU A 289 18.70 -6.04 3.09
N SER A 290 18.74 -6.23 1.77
CA SER A 290 19.94 -6.68 1.06
C SER A 290 21.01 -5.59 0.91
N GLU A 291 20.62 -4.31 0.93
CA GLU A 291 21.53 -3.16 0.85
C GLU A 291 22.29 -2.89 2.15
N VAL A 292 21.83 -3.43 3.28
CA VAL A 292 22.46 -3.24 4.61
C VAL A 292 23.62 -4.21 4.86
N GLY A 293 23.80 -5.22 4.02
CA GLY A 293 24.86 -6.26 4.15
C GLY A 293 26.08 -6.07 3.22
N SER A 294 26.11 -5.00 2.43
CA SER A 294 27.21 -4.62 1.54
C SER A 294 27.89 -3.34 2.05
#